data_01596026c3492ff33c2ef0d321f4e56e
#
_entry.id   01596026c3492ff33c2ef0d321f4e56e
#
_cell.length_a   1.000
_cell.length_b   1.000
_cell.length_c   1.000
_cell.angle_alpha   90.00
_cell.angle_beta   90.00
_cell.angle_gamma   90.00
#
_symmetry.space_group_name_H-M   'P 1'
#
loop_
_entity.id
_entity.type
_entity.pdbx_description
1 polymer ?
#
loop_
_entity_poly.entity_id
_entity_poly.type
_entity_poly.pdbx_seq_one_letter_code
_entity_poly.pdbx_strand_id
1 'polypeptide(L)'
;MLAGDIRALRRARGLTLAEIGLKLGRSVGWVSQVERGLSIPSLSDLRAFAELFGVPVSLFFSHDVPVENERGVVVRAGSRRTLGTSDSGLVEELLSPDLGGSFEMLRSVFAPGAELKTEARRPTEEAGYVASGSFDIEISGVWHRLGEGDSFRFDGKPFRWRNPGAEPAVVIWVVSPPVY
;
A
#
# COMPACT_ATOMS: atom_id res chain seq x y z
N MET A 1 -6.88 14.51 -4.12
CA MET A 1 -6.12 13.35 -3.64
C MET A 1 -6.93 12.60 -2.56
N LEU A 2 -7.11 13.08 -1.34
CA LEU A 2 -7.85 12.42 -0.26
C LEU A 2 -9.25 11.89 -0.66
N ALA A 3 -10.05 12.71 -1.34
CA ALA A 3 -11.39 12.33 -1.79
C ALA A 3 -11.38 11.13 -2.76
N GLY A 4 -10.44 11.14 -3.69
CA GLY A 4 -10.22 10.05 -4.63
C GLY A 4 -9.75 8.77 -3.94
N ASP A 5 -8.87 8.89 -2.95
CA ASP A 5 -8.34 7.75 -2.19
C ASP A 5 -9.44 7.07 -1.38
N ILE A 6 -10.28 7.85 -0.67
CA ILE A 6 -11.43 7.30 0.09
C ILE A 6 -12.37 6.54 -0.86
N ARG A 7 -12.66 7.13 -2.03
CA ARG A 7 -13.50 6.48 -3.05
C ARG A 7 -12.86 5.20 -3.60
N ALA A 8 -11.54 5.20 -3.86
CA ALA A 8 -10.80 4.05 -4.34
C ALA A 8 -10.83 2.90 -3.33
N LEU A 9 -10.50 3.18 -2.06
CA LEU A 9 -10.56 2.21 -0.96
C LEU A 9 -11.96 1.63 -0.77
N ARG A 10 -13.01 2.48 -0.80
CA ARG A 10 -14.39 1.98 -0.74
C ARG A 10 -14.68 0.98 -1.85
N ARG A 11 -14.31 1.32 -3.09
CA ARG A 11 -14.53 0.44 -4.25
C ARG A 11 -13.74 -0.86 -4.15
N ALA A 12 -12.48 -0.78 -3.75
CA ALA A 12 -11.63 -1.95 -3.55
C ALA A 12 -12.20 -2.92 -2.49
N ARG A 13 -12.89 -2.37 -1.47
CA ARG A 13 -13.59 -3.15 -0.43
C ARG A 13 -15.02 -3.57 -0.83
N GLY A 14 -15.49 -3.25 -2.03
CA GLY A 14 -16.84 -3.56 -2.48
C GLY A 14 -17.96 -2.86 -1.69
N LEU A 15 -17.65 -1.79 -0.95
CA LEU A 15 -18.59 -1.11 -0.08
C LEU A 15 -19.41 -0.06 -0.84
N THR A 16 -20.70 0.04 -0.48
CA THR A 16 -21.58 1.13 -0.92
C THR A 16 -21.43 2.36 -0.04
N LEU A 17 -21.88 3.52 -0.53
CA LEU A 17 -21.92 4.75 0.27
C LEU A 17 -22.81 4.59 1.51
N ALA A 18 -23.89 3.80 1.40
CA ALA A 18 -24.82 3.56 2.50
C ALA A 18 -24.18 2.73 3.61
N GLU A 19 -23.44 1.69 3.27
CA GLU A 19 -22.72 0.85 4.24
C GLU A 19 -21.64 1.66 4.98
N ILE A 20 -20.89 2.51 4.28
CA ILE A 20 -19.93 3.41 4.92
C ILE A 20 -20.66 4.38 5.86
N GLY A 21 -21.72 5.02 5.39
CA GLY A 21 -22.52 5.94 6.22
C GLY A 21 -22.99 5.27 7.50
N LEU A 22 -23.53 4.07 7.41
CA LEU A 22 -23.98 3.28 8.57
C LEU A 22 -22.81 2.98 9.54
N LYS A 23 -21.69 2.48 9.03
CA LYS A 23 -20.52 2.10 9.84
C LYS A 23 -19.85 3.30 10.53
N LEU A 24 -19.85 4.46 9.88
CA LEU A 24 -19.26 5.69 10.42
C LEU A 24 -20.25 6.56 11.20
N GLY A 25 -21.53 6.19 11.29
CA GLY A 25 -22.57 7.03 11.89
C GLY A 25 -22.77 8.36 11.14
N ARG A 26 -22.59 8.35 9.82
CA ARG A 26 -22.70 9.52 8.94
C ARG A 26 -23.79 9.31 7.88
N SER A 27 -24.34 10.42 7.35
CA SER A 27 -25.31 10.32 6.26
C SER A 27 -24.65 9.89 4.95
N VAL A 28 -25.38 9.18 4.08
CA VAL A 28 -24.94 8.82 2.73
C VAL A 28 -24.54 10.07 1.93
N GLY A 29 -25.31 11.17 2.09
CA GLY A 29 -25.02 12.44 1.44
C GLY A 29 -23.66 13.01 1.87
N TRP A 30 -23.32 12.93 3.16
CA TRP A 30 -22.03 13.39 3.66
C TRP A 30 -20.87 12.56 3.08
N VAL A 31 -20.98 11.22 3.09
CA VAL A 31 -19.95 10.34 2.49
C VAL A 31 -19.75 10.67 1.00
N SER A 32 -20.86 10.88 0.26
CA SER A 32 -20.80 11.29 -1.14
C SER A 32 -20.11 12.66 -1.33
N GLN A 33 -20.35 13.62 -0.43
CA GLN A 33 -19.67 14.92 -0.48
C GLN A 33 -18.17 14.79 -0.21
N VAL A 34 -17.76 13.97 0.74
CA VAL A 34 -16.35 13.67 1.03
C VAL A 34 -15.67 13.07 -0.22
N GLU A 35 -16.26 12.07 -0.85
CA GLU A 35 -15.70 11.43 -2.05
C GLU A 35 -15.65 12.35 -3.29
N ARG A 36 -16.41 13.44 -3.29
CA ARG A 36 -16.36 14.48 -4.33
C ARG A 36 -15.46 15.67 -3.96
N GLY A 37 -14.86 15.64 -2.76
CA GLY A 37 -14.04 16.74 -2.27
C GLY A 37 -14.84 18.00 -1.88
N LEU A 38 -16.16 17.89 -1.71
CA LEU A 38 -17.06 18.98 -1.33
C LEU A 38 -17.19 19.11 0.20
N SER A 39 -16.77 18.11 0.95
CA SER A 39 -16.69 18.11 2.40
C SER A 39 -15.33 17.62 2.85
N ILE A 40 -14.73 18.30 3.82
CA ILE A 40 -13.45 17.92 4.39
C ILE A 40 -13.72 17.08 5.65
N PRO A 41 -13.32 15.79 5.69
CA PRO A 41 -13.47 14.98 6.89
C PRO A 41 -12.53 15.46 7.99
N SER A 42 -12.98 15.38 9.23
CA SER A 42 -12.15 15.67 10.41
C SER A 42 -11.09 14.57 10.61
N LEU A 43 -10.11 14.81 11.48
CA LEU A 43 -9.12 13.78 11.84
C LEU A 43 -9.78 12.53 12.45
N SER A 44 -10.85 12.69 13.22
CA SER A 44 -11.62 11.56 13.77
C SER A 44 -12.33 10.78 12.67
N ASP A 45 -12.88 11.46 11.66
CA ASP A 45 -13.46 10.79 10.50
C ASP A 45 -12.41 10.02 9.70
N LEU A 46 -11.21 10.59 9.50
CA LEU A 46 -10.11 9.90 8.81
C LEU A 46 -9.63 8.66 9.57
N ARG A 47 -9.57 8.71 10.89
CA ARG A 47 -9.27 7.52 11.71
C ARG A 47 -10.34 6.45 11.55
N ALA A 48 -11.61 6.84 11.55
CA ALA A 48 -12.71 5.90 11.35
C ALA A 48 -12.72 5.29 9.94
N PHE A 49 -12.39 6.07 8.90
CA PHE A 49 -12.16 5.54 7.55
C PHE A 49 -10.98 4.58 7.51
N ALA A 50 -9.84 4.92 8.15
CA ALA A 50 -8.66 4.08 8.21
C ALA A 50 -8.97 2.72 8.86
N GLU A 51 -9.65 2.72 10.00
CA GLU A 51 -10.10 1.52 10.70
C GLU A 51 -11.06 0.70 9.83
N LEU A 52 -12.06 1.34 9.22
CA LEU A 52 -13.03 0.69 8.34
C LEU A 52 -12.38 0.01 7.15
N PHE A 53 -11.38 0.64 6.54
CA PHE A 53 -10.67 0.12 5.38
C PHE A 53 -9.50 -0.80 5.75
N GLY A 54 -9.11 -0.88 7.02
CA GLY A 54 -7.96 -1.67 7.47
C GLY A 54 -6.62 -1.11 6.98
N VAL A 55 -6.51 0.22 6.87
CA VAL A 55 -5.29 0.91 6.42
C VAL A 55 -4.75 1.84 7.50
N PRO A 56 -3.44 2.14 7.52
CA PRO A 56 -2.90 3.13 8.44
C PRO A 56 -3.47 4.52 8.12
N VAL A 57 -3.79 5.30 9.15
CA VAL A 57 -4.32 6.67 8.95
C VAL A 57 -3.33 7.57 8.22
N SER A 58 -2.03 7.28 8.32
CA SER A 58 -0.97 7.98 7.59
C SER A 58 -1.13 7.93 6.08
N LEU A 59 -1.81 6.91 5.56
CA LEU A 59 -2.11 6.77 4.13
C LEU A 59 -2.91 7.97 3.57
N PHE A 60 -3.72 8.62 4.41
CA PHE A 60 -4.50 9.78 4.01
C PHE A 60 -3.73 11.10 4.02
N PHE A 61 -2.50 11.11 4.54
CA PHE A 61 -1.65 12.28 4.60
C PHE A 61 -0.52 12.15 3.60
N SER A 62 -0.44 13.05 2.63
CA SER A 62 0.74 13.23 1.80
C SER A 62 1.63 14.31 2.42
N HIS A 63 2.93 14.15 2.36
CA HIS A 63 3.87 15.11 2.94
C HIS A 63 3.93 16.43 2.17
N ASP A 64 3.57 16.44 0.87
CA ASP A 64 3.58 17.64 0.03
C ASP A 64 2.34 17.72 -0.87
N VAL A 65 1.99 18.97 -1.24
CA VAL A 65 0.97 19.21 -2.27
C VAL A 65 1.64 19.07 -3.64
N PRO A 66 1.27 18.07 -4.46
CA PRO A 66 1.84 17.94 -5.79
C PRO A 66 1.62 19.20 -6.62
N VAL A 67 2.59 19.53 -7.45
CA VAL A 67 2.42 20.56 -8.50
C VAL A 67 1.22 20.17 -9.35
N GLU A 68 0.42 21.13 -9.78
CA GLU A 68 -0.90 20.87 -10.39
C GLU A 68 -0.83 19.91 -11.59
N ASN A 69 0.19 20.03 -12.42
CA ASN A 69 0.42 19.18 -13.59
C ASN A 69 1.01 17.77 -13.27
N GLU A 70 1.41 17.52 -12.02
CA GLU A 70 1.91 16.22 -11.58
C GLU A 70 0.85 15.39 -10.81
N ARG A 71 -0.26 16.01 -10.52
CA ARG A 71 -1.31 15.39 -9.70
C ARG A 71 -1.88 14.14 -10.38
N GLY A 72 -1.81 12.98 -9.68
CA GLY A 72 -2.25 11.69 -10.22
C GLY A 72 -1.33 11.08 -11.28
N VAL A 73 -0.15 11.65 -11.54
CA VAL A 73 0.80 11.18 -12.56
C VAL A 73 2.20 10.96 -11.99
N VAL A 74 2.69 11.86 -11.14
CA VAL A 74 4.07 11.81 -10.62
C VAL A 74 4.07 11.78 -9.10
N VAL A 75 4.91 10.91 -8.53
CA VAL A 75 5.25 10.88 -7.10
C VAL A 75 6.72 11.23 -6.94
N ARG A 76 7.00 12.34 -6.28
CA ARG A 76 8.37 12.74 -5.95
C ARG A 76 8.89 11.95 -4.75
N ALA A 77 10.20 11.66 -4.75
CA ALA A 77 10.82 10.82 -3.72
C ALA A 77 10.57 11.33 -2.28
N GLY A 78 10.57 12.66 -2.07
CA GLY A 78 10.29 13.26 -0.76
C GLY A 78 8.81 13.28 -0.36
N SER A 79 7.89 12.96 -1.26
CA SER A 79 6.43 13.07 -1.05
C SER A 79 5.72 11.73 -1.03
N ARG A 80 6.45 10.63 -0.87
CA ARG A 80 5.90 9.28 -0.83
C ARG A 80 5.13 9.04 0.46
N ARG A 81 4.03 8.32 0.35
CA ARG A 81 3.27 7.85 1.52
C ARG A 81 3.93 6.60 2.07
N THR A 82 4.17 6.58 3.37
CA THR A 82 4.69 5.39 4.05
C THR A 82 3.52 4.51 4.46
N LEU A 83 3.61 3.23 4.13
CA LEU A 83 2.69 2.17 4.51
C LEU A 83 3.39 1.26 5.54
N GLY A 84 2.66 0.86 6.57
CA GLY A 84 3.19 -0.07 7.56
C GLY A 84 4.02 0.56 8.67
N THR A 85 4.38 -0.28 9.63
CA THR A 85 5.19 0.07 10.80
C THR A 85 6.54 -0.61 10.70
N SER A 86 7.58 0.04 11.25
CA SER A 86 8.96 -0.47 11.30
C SER A 86 9.14 -1.72 12.19
N ASP A 87 8.11 -2.15 12.91
CA ASP A 87 8.20 -3.24 13.90
C ASP A 87 8.58 -4.60 13.30
N SER A 88 8.26 -4.80 11.99
CA SER A 88 8.68 -6.01 11.25
C SER A 88 10.04 -5.87 10.57
N GLY A 89 10.68 -4.72 10.67
CA GLY A 89 11.87 -4.39 9.88
C GLY A 89 11.57 -4.09 8.40
N LEU A 90 10.30 -3.95 8.03
CA LEU A 90 9.87 -3.57 6.68
C LEU A 90 9.31 -2.13 6.70
N VAL A 91 9.83 -1.30 5.81
CA VAL A 91 9.28 0.02 5.51
C VAL A 91 8.84 0.05 4.06
N GLU A 92 7.59 0.36 3.82
CA GLU A 92 7.01 0.46 2.48
C GLU A 92 6.64 1.89 2.16
N GLU A 93 7.02 2.34 0.97
CA GLU A 93 6.66 3.64 0.41
C GLU A 93 5.82 3.43 -0.85
N LEU A 94 4.65 4.05 -0.92
CA LEU A 94 3.81 3.99 -2.11
C LEU A 94 4.43 4.81 -3.24
N LEU A 95 4.70 4.16 -4.38
CA LEU A 95 5.18 4.78 -5.60
C LEU A 95 4.04 5.16 -6.55
N SER A 96 2.86 4.56 -6.38
CA SER A 96 1.65 4.94 -7.11
C SER A 96 1.16 6.32 -6.64
N PRO A 97 0.74 7.21 -7.55
CA PRO A 97 0.35 8.58 -7.20
C PRO A 97 -0.96 8.65 -6.41
N ASP A 98 -1.82 7.67 -6.56
CA ASP A 98 -3.09 7.53 -5.84
C ASP A 98 -3.44 6.05 -5.63
N LEU A 99 -4.56 5.81 -4.96
CA LEU A 99 -5.06 4.45 -4.66
C LEU A 99 -6.10 3.96 -5.68
N GLY A 100 -6.27 4.66 -6.80
CA GLY A 100 -7.31 4.38 -7.79
C GLY A 100 -6.88 3.46 -8.94
N GLY A 101 -5.62 3.06 -8.98
CA GLY A 101 -5.05 2.21 -10.03
C GLY A 101 -5.50 0.75 -9.96
N SER A 102 -5.24 0.00 -11.04
CA SER A 102 -5.45 -1.45 -11.11
C SER A 102 -4.32 -2.25 -10.43
N PHE A 103 -3.25 -1.59 -10.07
CA PHE A 103 -2.13 -2.14 -9.31
C PHE A 103 -1.59 -1.07 -8.34
N GLU A 104 -0.90 -1.51 -7.32
CA GLU A 104 -0.05 -0.67 -6.49
C GLU A 104 1.41 -0.97 -6.79
N MET A 105 2.24 0.06 -6.69
CA MET A 105 3.69 -0.06 -6.81
C MET A 105 4.33 0.48 -5.54
N LEU A 106 5.16 -0.34 -4.91
CA LEU A 106 5.76 -0.08 -3.62
C LEU A 106 7.29 -0.08 -3.74
N ARG A 107 7.92 0.77 -2.96
CA ARG A 107 9.34 0.63 -2.63
C ARG A 107 9.41 0.05 -1.23
N SER A 108 9.74 -1.22 -1.16
CA SER A 108 9.85 -1.97 0.09
C SER A 108 11.31 -2.04 0.52
N VAL A 109 11.61 -1.55 1.73
CA VAL A 109 12.93 -1.58 2.34
C VAL A 109 12.92 -2.57 3.48
N PHE A 110 13.72 -3.61 3.37
CA PHE A 110 13.86 -4.68 4.35
C PHE A 110 15.14 -4.48 5.14
N ALA A 111 15.02 -4.21 6.43
CA ALA A 111 16.18 -4.10 7.32
C ALA A 111 16.99 -5.42 7.37
N PRO A 112 18.28 -5.38 7.72
CA PRO A 112 19.07 -6.58 7.95
C PRO A 112 18.38 -7.52 8.94
N GLY A 113 18.24 -8.81 8.57
CA GLY A 113 17.57 -9.81 9.39
C GLY A 113 16.05 -9.70 9.48
N ALA A 114 15.43 -8.75 8.78
CA ALA A 114 13.96 -8.68 8.70
C ALA A 114 13.39 -9.91 8.01
N GLU A 115 12.29 -10.43 8.54
CA GLU A 115 11.63 -11.61 7.99
C GLU A 115 10.11 -11.58 8.21
N LEU A 116 9.37 -12.13 7.27
CA LEU A 116 7.95 -12.44 7.43
C LEU A 116 7.84 -13.85 8.03
N LYS A 117 7.62 -13.93 9.34
CA LYS A 117 7.60 -15.21 10.10
C LYS A 117 6.42 -16.10 9.71
N THR A 118 5.28 -15.49 9.45
CA THR A 118 4.05 -16.20 9.09
C THR A 118 3.83 -16.13 7.59
N GLU A 119 3.50 -17.26 6.99
CA GLU A 119 3.16 -17.32 5.58
C GLU A 119 1.98 -16.39 5.25
N ALA A 120 2.16 -15.56 4.25
CA ALA A 120 1.11 -14.71 3.69
C ALA A 120 0.56 -15.35 2.42
N ARG A 121 -0.73 -15.13 2.17
CA ARG A 121 -1.40 -15.48 0.92
C ARG A 121 -2.44 -14.43 0.58
N ARG A 122 -2.39 -13.92 -0.63
CA ARG A 122 -3.34 -12.92 -1.14
C ARG A 122 -3.88 -13.37 -2.49
N PRO A 123 -5.11 -13.02 -2.85
CA PRO A 123 -5.66 -13.31 -4.18
C PRO A 123 -5.18 -12.27 -5.20
N THR A 124 -3.86 -12.10 -5.30
CA THR A 124 -3.19 -11.06 -6.09
C THR A 124 -2.12 -11.66 -6.96
N GLU A 125 -1.88 -11.06 -8.12
CA GLU A 125 -0.65 -11.22 -8.86
C GLU A 125 0.39 -10.27 -8.29
N GLU A 126 1.56 -10.79 -7.93
CA GLU A 126 2.64 -10.03 -7.32
C GLU A 126 3.92 -10.21 -8.13
N ALA A 127 4.64 -9.09 -8.33
CA ALA A 127 5.94 -9.08 -8.98
C ALA A 127 6.91 -8.19 -8.20
N GLY A 128 8.19 -8.55 -8.20
CA GLY A 128 9.21 -7.76 -7.55
C GLY A 128 10.50 -7.70 -8.35
N TYR A 129 11.22 -6.60 -8.16
CA TYR A 129 12.57 -6.36 -8.69
C TYR A 129 13.48 -5.92 -7.57
N VAL A 130 14.57 -6.63 -7.35
CA VAL A 130 15.56 -6.29 -6.32
C VAL A 130 16.43 -5.14 -6.82
N ALA A 131 16.19 -3.95 -6.28
CA ALA A 131 16.93 -2.74 -6.67
C ALA A 131 18.27 -2.61 -5.96
N SER A 132 18.43 -3.21 -4.78
CA SER A 132 19.71 -3.32 -4.07
C SER A 132 19.66 -4.35 -2.94
N GLY A 133 20.80 -4.88 -2.55
CA GLY A 133 20.95 -5.81 -1.43
C GLY A 133 20.63 -7.26 -1.78
N SER A 134 20.40 -8.08 -0.76
CA SER A 134 20.07 -9.50 -0.87
C SER A 134 18.66 -9.74 -0.35
N PHE A 135 17.88 -10.51 -1.08
CA PHE A 135 16.49 -10.79 -0.75
C PHE A 135 16.16 -12.27 -1.00
N ASP A 136 15.70 -12.96 0.01
CA ASP A 136 15.19 -14.31 -0.14
C ASP A 136 13.65 -14.29 -0.12
N ILE A 137 13.04 -14.97 -1.08
CA ILE A 137 11.58 -15.18 -1.12
C ILE A 137 11.27 -16.66 -1.19
N GLU A 138 10.34 -17.10 -0.36
CA GLU A 138 9.74 -18.44 -0.44
C GLU A 138 8.41 -18.34 -1.15
N ILE A 139 8.23 -19.11 -2.19
CA ILE A 139 6.96 -19.21 -2.94
C ILE A 139 6.54 -20.67 -2.98
N SER A 140 5.37 -20.98 -2.40
CA SER A 140 4.85 -22.36 -2.31
C SER A 140 5.84 -23.35 -1.70
N GLY A 141 6.54 -22.96 -0.64
CA GLY A 141 7.50 -23.81 0.09
C GLY A 141 8.90 -23.88 -0.54
N VAL A 142 9.17 -23.17 -1.64
CA VAL A 142 10.49 -23.15 -2.29
C VAL A 142 11.15 -21.80 -2.09
N TRP A 143 12.33 -21.79 -1.47
CA TRP A 143 13.13 -20.58 -1.27
C TRP A 143 13.95 -20.24 -2.50
N HIS A 144 13.90 -18.98 -2.90
CA HIS A 144 14.71 -18.38 -3.95
C HIS A 144 15.57 -17.27 -3.36
N ARG A 145 16.89 -17.37 -3.55
CA ARG A 145 17.82 -16.30 -3.17
C ARG A 145 18.00 -15.37 -4.36
N LEU A 146 17.73 -14.09 -4.14
CA LEU A 146 17.77 -13.03 -5.15
C LEU A 146 18.80 -11.98 -4.76
N GLY A 147 19.51 -11.48 -5.75
CA GLY A 147 20.42 -10.36 -5.65
C GLY A 147 19.95 -9.17 -6.47
N GLU A 148 20.74 -8.09 -6.43
CA GLU A 148 20.49 -6.89 -7.22
C GLU A 148 20.32 -7.23 -8.72
N GLY A 149 19.25 -6.71 -9.33
CA GLY A 149 18.90 -6.96 -10.72
C GLY A 149 17.97 -8.16 -10.94
N ASP A 150 17.80 -9.05 -9.96
CA ASP A 150 16.90 -10.18 -10.08
C ASP A 150 15.43 -9.75 -9.92
N SER A 151 14.54 -10.54 -10.50
CA SER A 151 13.10 -10.30 -10.42
C SER A 151 12.33 -11.61 -10.20
N PHE A 152 11.13 -11.50 -9.66
CA PHE A 152 10.22 -12.62 -9.44
C PHE A 152 8.77 -12.21 -9.76
N ARG A 153 7.93 -13.23 -9.96
CA ARG A 153 6.48 -13.07 -10.11
C ARG A 153 5.77 -14.33 -9.63
N PHE A 154 4.62 -14.14 -8.98
CA PHE A 154 3.71 -15.23 -8.60
C PHE A 154 2.27 -14.73 -8.55
N ASP A 155 1.30 -15.66 -8.57
CA ASP A 155 -0.13 -15.37 -8.57
C ASP A 155 -0.83 -16.25 -7.51
N GLY A 156 -1.46 -15.62 -6.53
CA GLY A 156 -2.27 -16.26 -5.49
C GLY A 156 -1.56 -17.33 -4.65
N LYS A 157 -0.25 -17.41 -4.72
CA LYS A 157 0.55 -18.42 -4.02
C LYS A 157 0.90 -17.95 -2.61
N PRO A 158 1.01 -18.89 -1.65
CA PRO A 158 1.57 -18.58 -0.35
C PRO A 158 3.05 -18.19 -0.47
N PHE A 159 3.46 -17.19 0.32
CA PHE A 159 4.81 -16.67 0.30
C PHE A 159 5.30 -16.22 1.66
N ARG A 160 6.61 -16.19 1.83
CA ARG A 160 7.35 -15.52 2.90
C ARG A 160 8.57 -14.86 2.30
N TRP A 161 9.13 -13.91 3.03
CA TRP A 161 10.36 -13.23 2.63
C TRP A 161 11.28 -13.02 3.82
N ARG A 162 12.56 -12.82 3.54
CA ARG A 162 13.57 -12.40 4.51
C ARG A 162 14.70 -11.65 3.82
N ASN A 163 15.33 -10.76 4.59
CA ASN A 163 16.62 -10.19 4.22
C ASN A 163 17.75 -10.92 4.96
N PRO A 164 18.50 -11.83 4.31
CA PRO A 164 19.59 -12.55 4.95
C PRO A 164 20.89 -11.75 5.01
N GLY A 165 20.93 -10.57 4.37
CA GLY A 165 22.12 -9.72 4.27
C GLY A 165 22.42 -8.90 5.52
N ALA A 166 23.60 -8.30 5.56
CA ALA A 166 24.01 -7.37 6.60
C ALA A 166 23.58 -5.92 6.31
N GLU A 167 23.14 -5.65 5.08
CA GLU A 167 22.69 -4.34 4.63
C GLU A 167 21.18 -4.37 4.30
N PRO A 168 20.49 -3.22 4.30
CA PRO A 168 19.12 -3.15 3.86
C PRO A 168 18.94 -3.65 2.42
N ALA A 169 17.90 -4.42 2.16
CA ALA A 169 17.49 -4.78 0.81
C ALA A 169 16.34 -3.87 0.35
N VAL A 170 16.39 -3.46 -0.91
CA VAL A 170 15.35 -2.64 -1.54
C VAL A 170 14.71 -3.43 -2.68
N VAL A 171 13.41 -3.63 -2.59
CA VAL A 171 12.64 -4.29 -3.65
C VAL A 171 11.57 -3.33 -4.14
N ILE A 172 11.45 -3.17 -5.45
CA ILE A 172 10.28 -2.55 -6.06
C ILE A 172 9.24 -3.65 -6.23
N TRP A 173 8.10 -3.51 -5.54
CA TRP A 173 7.05 -4.51 -5.49
C TRP A 173 5.79 -4.00 -6.17
N VAL A 174 5.21 -4.81 -7.04
CA VAL A 174 3.95 -4.51 -7.74
C VAL A 174 2.92 -5.55 -7.36
N VAL A 175 1.74 -5.10 -6.97
CA VAL A 175 0.64 -5.95 -6.52
C VAL A 175 -0.63 -5.59 -7.30
N SER A 176 -1.29 -6.57 -7.88
CA SER A 176 -2.55 -6.41 -8.63
C SER A 176 -3.54 -7.53 -8.27
N PRO A 177 -4.81 -7.21 -7.93
CA PRO A 177 -5.29 -5.87 -7.58
C PRO A 177 -4.63 -5.31 -6.31
N PRO A 178 -4.69 -3.98 -6.06
CA PRO A 178 -4.17 -3.36 -4.85
C PRO A 178 -4.78 -3.95 -3.57
N VAL A 179 -3.97 -4.05 -2.51
CA VAL A 179 -4.38 -4.67 -1.21
C VAL A 179 -4.27 -3.71 -0.02
N TYR A 180 -4.31 -2.40 -0.26
CA TYR A 180 -4.23 -1.37 0.79
C TYR A 180 -4.93 -1.75 2.09
#